data_e50c1ed8d038c90000dd210a17c8aeb2
#
_entry.id   e50c1ed8d038c90000dd210a17c8aeb2
#
_cell.length_a   1.000
_cell.length_b   1.000
_cell.length_c   1.000
_cell.angle_alpha   90.00
_cell.angle_beta   90.00
_cell.angle_gamma   90.00
#
_symmetry.space_group_name_H-M   'P 1'
#
loop_
_entity.id
_entity.type
_entity.pdbx_description
1 polymer ?
#
loop_
_entity_poly.entity_id
_entity_poly.type
_entity_poly.pdbx_seq_one_letter_code
_entity_poly.pdbx_strand_id
1 'polypeptide(L)'
;MKPCLTLSLVPSLRGGPWVLWDDLASGIQKTSELGFSAIELFTEGPSAGGSGELGKLLKVNDLELGAIGTGAGKVIRGLTLTDSDPAIRTDARKFVSDMIEFGAEYGAPAIIGSMQGSSNASANREECLKWLGDALEELGEKSKNAGTFLIYEPLNRYETNLFNRFGEACEFLDSLNTTGVSLLADLFHMNIEEEDIA
;
A
#
# COMPACT_ATOMS: atom_id res chain seq x y z
N MET A 1 5.52 -7.46 18.31
CA MET A 1 5.42 -7.43 16.84
C MET A 1 4.52 -8.60 16.44
N LYS A 2 3.51 -8.36 15.58
CA LYS A 2 2.63 -9.42 15.09
C LYS A 2 3.12 -9.88 13.71
N PRO A 3 3.37 -11.17 13.47
CA PRO A 3 3.74 -11.65 12.14
C PRO A 3 2.52 -11.56 11.21
N CYS A 4 2.74 -10.95 10.04
CA CYS A 4 1.73 -10.77 9.00
C CYS A 4 2.21 -11.43 7.70
N LEU A 5 1.30 -12.01 6.93
CA LEU A 5 1.61 -12.66 5.66
C LEU A 5 0.75 -12.09 4.54
N THR A 6 1.39 -11.75 3.41
CA THR A 6 0.67 -11.18 2.26
C THR A 6 -0.03 -12.27 1.45
N LEU A 7 -1.34 -12.12 1.28
CA LEU A 7 -2.19 -12.90 0.39
C LEU A 7 -2.56 -12.07 -0.84
N SER A 8 -2.13 -12.52 -2.01
CA SER A 8 -2.49 -11.88 -3.28
C SER A 8 -3.71 -12.53 -3.89
N LEU A 9 -4.76 -11.74 -4.13
CA LEU A 9 -5.96 -12.10 -4.87
C LEU A 9 -5.95 -11.64 -6.34
N VAL A 10 -4.76 -11.36 -6.88
CA VAL A 10 -4.56 -10.85 -8.25
C VAL A 10 -3.87 -11.91 -9.11
N PRO A 11 -4.62 -12.84 -9.73
CA PRO A 11 -4.05 -14.00 -10.45
C PRO A 11 -3.14 -13.60 -11.62
N SER A 12 -3.40 -12.47 -12.25
CA SER A 12 -2.60 -11.96 -13.38
C SER A 12 -1.17 -11.57 -12.99
N LEU A 13 -0.89 -11.38 -11.68
CA LEU A 13 0.42 -11.04 -11.14
C LEU A 13 1.14 -12.23 -10.50
N ARG A 14 0.65 -13.45 -10.71
CA ARG A 14 1.25 -14.65 -10.14
C ARG A 14 2.70 -14.80 -10.58
N GLY A 15 3.58 -15.09 -9.61
CA GLY A 15 5.04 -15.13 -9.82
C GLY A 15 5.75 -13.86 -9.35
N GLY A 16 5.04 -12.89 -8.79
CA GLY A 16 5.58 -11.74 -8.06
C GLY A 16 6.21 -12.14 -6.71
N PRO A 17 6.54 -11.18 -5.85
CA PRO A 17 7.26 -11.43 -4.60
C PRO A 17 6.44 -12.13 -3.52
N TRP A 18 5.13 -12.19 -3.67
CA TRP A 18 4.24 -12.81 -2.68
C TRP A 18 4.25 -14.32 -2.74
N VAL A 19 4.03 -14.97 -1.60
CA VAL A 19 4.07 -16.44 -1.48
C VAL A 19 2.68 -17.10 -1.50
N LEU A 20 1.63 -16.40 -1.05
CA LEU A 20 0.26 -16.91 -1.08
C LEU A 20 -0.54 -16.32 -2.25
N TRP A 21 -1.06 -17.23 -3.06
CA TRP A 21 -1.84 -16.96 -4.27
C TRP A 21 -3.13 -17.78 -4.30
N ASP A 22 -3.61 -18.15 -3.14
CA ASP A 22 -4.82 -18.95 -3.00
C ASP A 22 -6.06 -18.05 -3.11
N ASP A 23 -7.23 -18.67 -3.19
CA ASP A 23 -8.46 -17.94 -2.96
C ASP A 23 -8.52 -17.42 -1.50
N LEU A 24 -9.41 -16.48 -1.25
CA LEU A 24 -9.48 -15.78 0.04
C LEU A 24 -9.60 -16.75 1.23
N ALA A 25 -10.49 -17.75 1.15
CA ALA A 25 -10.73 -18.65 2.26
C ALA A 25 -9.54 -19.58 2.51
N SER A 26 -9.00 -20.19 1.46
CA SER A 26 -7.83 -21.08 1.56
C SER A 26 -6.57 -20.33 2.01
N GLY A 27 -6.37 -19.10 1.53
CA GLY A 27 -5.23 -18.26 1.92
C GLY A 27 -5.28 -17.85 3.38
N ILE A 28 -6.44 -17.45 3.88
CA ILE A 28 -6.66 -17.12 5.30
C ILE A 28 -6.43 -18.36 6.18
N GLN A 29 -6.99 -19.50 5.82
CA GLN A 29 -6.80 -20.73 6.58
C GLN A 29 -5.32 -21.12 6.67
N LYS A 30 -4.60 -21.11 5.53
CA LYS A 30 -3.15 -21.41 5.51
C LYS A 30 -2.35 -20.44 6.37
N THR A 31 -2.68 -19.16 6.34
CA THR A 31 -2.00 -18.15 7.16
C THR A 31 -2.12 -18.47 8.64
N SER A 32 -3.32 -18.84 9.10
CA SER A 32 -3.56 -19.28 10.48
C SER A 32 -2.81 -20.57 10.83
N GLU A 33 -2.86 -21.59 9.96
CA GLU A 33 -2.15 -22.87 10.14
C GLU A 33 -0.63 -22.69 10.24
N LEU A 34 -0.06 -21.68 9.55
CA LEU A 34 1.36 -21.32 9.61
C LEU A 34 1.72 -20.50 10.88
N GLY A 35 0.76 -20.14 11.72
CA GLY A 35 0.98 -19.44 12.99
C GLY A 35 1.18 -17.91 12.83
N PHE A 36 0.77 -17.32 11.72
CA PHE A 36 0.71 -15.88 11.58
C PHE A 36 -0.47 -15.29 12.35
N SER A 37 -0.39 -14.01 12.71
CA SER A 37 -1.44 -13.32 13.46
C SER A 37 -2.29 -12.39 12.60
N ALA A 38 -1.83 -12.10 11.38
CA ALA A 38 -2.49 -11.19 10.46
C ALA A 38 -2.22 -11.55 9.01
N ILE A 39 -3.08 -11.04 8.12
CA ILE A 39 -2.82 -11.02 6.67
C ILE A 39 -2.69 -9.58 6.20
N GLU A 40 -1.83 -9.36 5.21
CA GLU A 40 -1.91 -8.23 4.30
C GLU A 40 -2.65 -8.69 3.05
N LEU A 41 -3.64 -7.94 2.61
CA LEU A 41 -4.43 -8.29 1.43
C LEU A 41 -3.99 -7.46 0.23
N PHE A 42 -3.49 -8.11 -0.81
CA PHE A 42 -3.19 -7.48 -2.09
C PHE A 42 -4.31 -7.81 -3.10
N THR A 43 -5.04 -6.78 -3.57
CA THR A 43 -6.29 -6.96 -4.31
C THR A 43 -6.51 -5.89 -5.37
N GLU A 44 -7.33 -6.20 -6.39
CA GLU A 44 -7.70 -5.29 -7.48
C GLU A 44 -8.64 -4.15 -7.06
N GLY A 45 -9.17 -4.19 -5.85
CA GLY A 45 -10.09 -3.19 -5.33
C GLY A 45 -10.88 -3.68 -4.10
N PRO A 46 -11.69 -2.82 -3.47
CA PRO A 46 -12.37 -3.11 -2.21
C PRO A 46 -13.39 -4.26 -2.29
N SER A 47 -13.90 -4.57 -3.48
CA SER A 47 -14.89 -5.63 -3.66
C SER A 47 -14.32 -7.06 -3.59
N ALA A 48 -13.00 -7.23 -3.66
CA ALA A 48 -12.35 -8.54 -3.66
C ALA A 48 -12.46 -9.28 -2.31
N GLY A 49 -12.74 -8.58 -1.22
CA GLY A 49 -13.01 -9.17 0.10
C GLY A 49 -14.41 -9.78 0.27
N GLY A 50 -15.28 -9.71 -0.75
CA GLY A 50 -16.68 -10.14 -0.65
C GLY A 50 -17.46 -9.38 0.42
N SER A 51 -18.73 -9.08 0.23
CA SER A 51 -19.53 -8.34 1.23
C SER A 51 -19.67 -9.13 2.54
N GLY A 52 -18.80 -8.85 3.51
CA GLY A 52 -18.82 -9.44 4.85
C GLY A 52 -18.23 -10.85 4.96
N GLU A 53 -17.69 -11.42 3.90
CA GLU A 53 -17.04 -12.74 3.94
C GLU A 53 -15.67 -12.65 4.61
N LEU A 54 -14.86 -11.64 4.26
CA LEU A 54 -13.55 -11.42 4.85
C LEU A 54 -13.60 -11.37 6.39
N GLY A 55 -14.50 -10.57 6.96
CA GLY A 55 -14.62 -10.46 8.41
C GLY A 55 -14.99 -11.76 9.11
N LYS A 56 -15.83 -12.60 8.49
CA LYS A 56 -16.16 -13.93 9.02
C LYS A 56 -14.96 -14.86 8.99
N LEU A 57 -14.23 -14.88 7.87
CA LEU A 57 -13.05 -15.73 7.70
C LEU A 57 -11.93 -15.33 8.68
N LEU A 58 -11.66 -14.03 8.82
CA LEU A 58 -10.67 -13.52 9.78
C LEU A 58 -11.04 -13.97 11.21
N LYS A 59 -12.30 -13.78 11.62
CA LYS A 59 -12.76 -14.15 12.95
C LYS A 59 -12.69 -15.65 13.24
N VAL A 60 -13.05 -16.50 12.28
CA VAL A 60 -13.02 -17.97 12.45
C VAL A 60 -11.59 -18.48 12.55
N ASN A 61 -10.63 -17.82 11.89
CA ASN A 61 -9.23 -18.23 11.86
C ASN A 61 -8.35 -17.48 12.88
N ASP A 62 -8.93 -16.64 13.74
CA ASP A 62 -8.23 -15.82 14.74
C ASP A 62 -7.12 -14.94 14.12
N LEU A 63 -7.43 -14.33 12.99
CA LEU A 63 -6.53 -13.43 12.26
C LEU A 63 -7.06 -11.99 12.22
N GLU A 64 -6.14 -11.04 12.13
CA GLU A 64 -6.43 -9.64 11.84
C GLU A 64 -6.12 -9.30 10.37
N LEU A 65 -6.78 -8.27 9.84
CA LEU A 65 -6.30 -7.62 8.62
C LEU A 65 -5.21 -6.64 9.02
N GLY A 66 -3.97 -6.89 8.62
CA GLY A 66 -2.80 -6.09 8.99
C GLY A 66 -2.63 -4.86 8.11
N ALA A 67 -2.89 -4.99 6.81
CA ALA A 67 -2.82 -3.90 5.84
C ALA A 67 -3.51 -4.28 4.52
N ILE A 68 -3.70 -3.28 3.65
CA ILE A 68 -4.18 -3.45 2.28
C ILE A 68 -3.18 -2.85 1.29
N GLY A 69 -2.62 -3.68 0.42
CA GLY A 69 -1.75 -3.25 -0.67
C GLY A 69 -2.54 -2.62 -1.82
N THR A 70 -2.14 -1.43 -2.27
CA THR A 70 -2.81 -0.69 -3.37
C THR A 70 -2.14 -0.86 -4.73
N GLY A 71 -1.00 -1.54 -4.82
CA GLY A 71 -0.17 -1.63 -6.03
C GLY A 71 -0.87 -2.15 -7.28
N ALA A 72 -1.97 -2.91 -7.14
CA ALA A 72 -2.80 -3.34 -8.25
C ALA A 72 -3.39 -2.17 -9.06
N GLY A 73 -3.63 -1.03 -8.43
CA GLY A 73 -4.07 0.19 -9.13
C GLY A 73 -3.09 0.62 -10.22
N LYS A 74 -1.79 0.55 -9.95
CA LYS A 74 -0.75 0.83 -10.96
C LYS A 74 -0.67 -0.28 -11.99
N VAL A 75 -0.50 -1.52 -11.54
CA VAL A 75 -0.13 -2.63 -12.45
C VAL A 75 -1.27 -3.00 -13.40
N ILE A 76 -2.51 -2.94 -12.93
CA ILE A 76 -3.68 -3.34 -13.73
C ILE A 76 -4.33 -2.16 -14.43
N ARG A 77 -4.35 -0.98 -13.78
CA ARG A 77 -5.11 0.19 -14.27
C ARG A 77 -4.22 1.35 -14.73
N GLY A 78 -2.89 1.26 -14.57
CA GLY A 78 -1.96 2.32 -14.92
C GLY A 78 -2.05 3.56 -14.03
N LEU A 79 -2.68 3.46 -12.86
CA LEU A 79 -2.90 4.59 -11.96
C LEU A 79 -1.64 4.92 -11.16
N THR A 80 -1.23 6.19 -11.17
CA THR A 80 -0.18 6.70 -10.27
C THR A 80 -0.55 8.09 -9.74
N LEU A 81 -0.08 8.40 -8.53
CA LEU A 81 -0.31 9.68 -7.86
C LEU A 81 0.48 10.84 -8.47
N THR A 82 1.48 10.52 -9.29
CA THR A 82 2.40 11.50 -9.91
C THR A 82 2.36 11.46 -11.43
N ASP A 83 1.29 10.94 -12.03
CA ASP A 83 1.13 10.99 -13.49
C ASP A 83 1.02 12.43 -13.99
N SER A 84 1.53 12.69 -15.21
CA SER A 84 1.39 14.01 -15.84
C SER A 84 -0.07 14.34 -16.17
N ASP A 85 -0.92 13.33 -16.44
CA ASP A 85 -2.35 13.51 -16.64
C ASP A 85 -3.08 13.70 -15.30
N PRO A 86 -3.74 14.85 -15.07
CA PRO A 86 -4.51 15.10 -13.86
C PRO A 86 -5.70 14.17 -13.69
N ALA A 87 -6.26 13.60 -14.75
CA ALA A 87 -7.34 12.63 -14.66
C ALA A 87 -6.84 11.31 -14.02
N ILE A 88 -5.66 10.83 -14.45
CA ILE A 88 -5.03 9.64 -13.85
C ILE A 88 -4.71 9.87 -12.38
N ARG A 89 -4.19 11.05 -12.00
CA ARG A 89 -3.95 11.37 -10.58
C ARG A 89 -5.24 11.40 -9.77
N THR A 90 -6.32 11.92 -10.33
CA THR A 90 -7.64 11.93 -9.67
C THR A 90 -8.16 10.52 -9.45
N ASP A 91 -8.09 9.67 -10.46
CA ASP A 91 -8.51 8.26 -10.37
C ASP A 91 -7.61 7.47 -9.40
N ALA A 92 -6.30 7.76 -9.37
CA ALA A 92 -5.37 7.15 -8.42
C ALA A 92 -5.73 7.52 -6.96
N ARG A 93 -6.00 8.80 -6.67
CA ARG A 93 -6.45 9.24 -5.34
C ARG A 93 -7.77 8.57 -4.95
N LYS A 94 -8.72 8.54 -5.89
CA LYS A 94 -9.99 7.85 -5.66
C LYS A 94 -9.78 6.37 -5.34
N PHE A 95 -8.97 5.66 -6.10
CA PHE A 95 -8.68 4.26 -5.86
C PHE A 95 -8.09 4.02 -4.47
N VAL A 96 -7.04 4.79 -4.09
CA VAL A 96 -6.44 4.68 -2.75
C VAL A 96 -7.45 5.04 -1.66
N SER A 97 -8.28 6.07 -1.89
CA SER A 97 -9.36 6.47 -1.00
C SER A 97 -10.37 5.34 -0.75
N ASP A 98 -10.79 4.62 -1.80
CA ASP A 98 -11.70 3.48 -1.69
C ASP A 98 -11.04 2.31 -0.91
N MET A 99 -9.72 2.12 -1.06
CA MET A 99 -8.95 1.11 -0.31
C MET A 99 -8.79 1.50 1.17
N ILE A 100 -8.63 2.79 1.48
CA ILE A 100 -8.62 3.29 2.87
C ILE A 100 -9.97 3.00 3.54
N GLU A 101 -11.08 3.29 2.89
CA GLU A 101 -12.42 3.01 3.43
C GLU A 101 -12.61 1.52 3.69
N PHE A 102 -12.21 0.67 2.74
CA PHE A 102 -12.27 -0.77 2.91
C PHE A 102 -11.39 -1.27 4.06
N GLY A 103 -10.15 -0.79 4.17
CA GLY A 103 -9.25 -1.15 5.28
C GLY A 103 -9.78 -0.72 6.63
N ALA A 104 -10.35 0.49 6.71
CA ALA A 104 -10.88 1.07 7.93
C ALA A 104 -12.00 0.24 8.56
N GLU A 105 -12.81 -0.49 7.77
CA GLU A 105 -13.82 -1.42 8.29
C GLU A 105 -13.21 -2.49 9.22
N TYR A 106 -11.91 -2.77 9.06
CA TYR A 106 -11.15 -3.77 9.82
C TYR A 106 -10.04 -3.15 10.68
N GLY A 107 -9.95 -1.81 10.74
CA GLY A 107 -8.87 -1.10 11.42
C GLY A 107 -7.50 -1.21 10.72
N ALA A 108 -7.47 -1.63 9.45
CA ALA A 108 -6.27 -1.84 8.67
C ALA A 108 -5.87 -0.62 7.85
N PRO A 109 -4.58 -0.24 7.79
CA PRO A 109 -4.08 0.80 6.92
C PRO A 109 -4.01 0.36 5.46
N ALA A 110 -4.08 1.32 4.52
CA ALA A 110 -3.72 1.12 3.13
C ALA A 110 -2.23 1.46 2.91
N ILE A 111 -1.56 0.75 1.99
CA ILE A 111 -0.15 0.95 1.66
C ILE A 111 -0.03 1.59 0.27
N ILE A 112 0.66 2.72 0.18
CA ILE A 112 1.12 3.32 -1.06
C ILE A 112 2.59 2.95 -1.27
N GLY A 113 2.81 1.95 -2.13
CA GLY A 113 4.12 1.60 -2.67
C GLY A 113 4.21 2.08 -4.13
N SER A 114 4.03 1.18 -5.08
CA SER A 114 4.17 1.48 -6.52
C SER A 114 3.20 2.53 -7.07
N MET A 115 2.04 2.75 -6.40
CA MET A 115 1.09 3.82 -6.75
C MET A 115 1.68 5.24 -6.62
N GLN A 116 2.81 5.43 -5.91
CA GLN A 116 3.51 6.72 -5.87
C GLN A 116 3.93 7.21 -7.27
N GLY A 117 4.25 6.31 -8.18
CA GLY A 117 4.70 6.65 -9.52
C GLY A 117 6.19 6.95 -9.61
N SER A 118 6.58 7.71 -10.65
CA SER A 118 7.97 8.12 -10.93
C SER A 118 7.99 9.39 -11.77
N SER A 119 9.04 10.19 -11.65
CA SER A 119 9.29 11.30 -12.56
C SER A 119 9.80 10.83 -13.93
N ASN A 120 9.49 11.58 -14.97
CA ASN A 120 9.86 11.28 -16.34
C ASN A 120 9.94 12.58 -17.20
N ALA A 121 10.06 12.43 -18.50
CA ALA A 121 10.15 13.59 -19.41
C ALA A 121 8.87 14.46 -19.45
N SER A 122 7.71 13.90 -19.09
CA SER A 122 6.42 14.62 -19.08
C SER A 122 6.06 15.23 -17.71
N ALA A 123 6.76 14.80 -16.65
CA ALA A 123 6.58 15.29 -15.29
C ALA A 123 7.93 15.22 -14.55
N ASN A 124 8.52 16.38 -14.28
CA ASN A 124 9.80 16.43 -13.58
C ASN A 124 9.66 16.06 -12.10
N ARG A 125 10.78 15.84 -11.42
CA ARG A 125 10.79 15.37 -10.03
C ARG A 125 10.11 16.35 -9.07
N GLU A 126 10.28 17.64 -9.25
CA GLU A 126 9.69 18.68 -8.39
C GLU A 126 8.17 18.67 -8.48
N GLU A 127 7.62 18.60 -9.70
CA GLU A 127 6.17 18.46 -9.92
C GLU A 127 5.63 17.17 -9.30
N CYS A 128 6.33 16.04 -9.51
CA CYS A 128 5.92 14.76 -8.91
C CYS A 128 5.92 14.81 -7.39
N LEU A 129 6.94 15.39 -6.75
CA LEU A 129 7.00 15.52 -5.29
C LEU A 129 5.87 16.42 -4.76
N LYS A 130 5.55 17.50 -5.48
CA LYS A 130 4.40 18.32 -5.12
C LYS A 130 3.09 17.54 -5.17
N TRP A 131 2.82 16.83 -6.28
CA TRP A 131 1.59 16.03 -6.42
C TRP A 131 1.51 14.88 -5.42
N LEU A 132 2.65 14.25 -5.12
CA LEU A 132 2.73 13.22 -4.09
C LEU A 132 2.43 13.78 -2.71
N GLY A 133 3.02 14.93 -2.35
CA GLY A 133 2.75 15.61 -1.08
C GLY A 133 1.27 15.96 -0.93
N ASP A 134 0.68 16.64 -1.94
CA ASP A 134 -0.74 16.98 -1.97
C ASP A 134 -1.64 15.73 -1.79
N ALA A 135 -1.25 14.59 -2.39
CA ALA A 135 -2.00 13.34 -2.27
C ALA A 135 -1.84 12.70 -0.89
N LEU A 136 -0.63 12.68 -0.32
CA LEU A 136 -0.39 12.11 1.00
C LEU A 136 -1.06 12.93 2.11
N GLU A 137 -1.10 14.25 2.00
CA GLU A 137 -1.85 15.09 2.94
C GLU A 137 -3.35 14.78 2.90
N GLU A 138 -3.96 14.77 1.70
CA GLU A 138 -5.39 14.47 1.53
C GLU A 138 -5.75 13.07 2.04
N LEU A 139 -5.00 12.05 1.60
CA LEU A 139 -5.29 10.64 1.91
C LEU A 139 -4.92 10.30 3.35
N GLY A 140 -3.88 10.92 3.92
CA GLY A 140 -3.51 10.80 5.32
C GLY A 140 -4.60 11.32 6.25
N GLU A 141 -5.13 12.52 5.98
CA GLU A 141 -6.25 13.05 6.76
C GLU A 141 -7.52 12.21 6.60
N LYS A 142 -7.78 11.69 5.41
CA LYS A 142 -8.87 10.74 5.19
C LYS A 142 -8.71 9.48 6.05
N SER A 143 -7.52 8.92 6.12
CA SER A 143 -7.22 7.73 6.93
C SER A 143 -7.45 8.00 8.41
N LYS A 144 -6.97 9.14 8.93
CA LYS A 144 -7.23 9.55 10.33
C LYS A 144 -8.73 9.68 10.63
N ASN A 145 -9.47 10.32 9.74
CA ASN A 145 -10.93 10.48 9.89
C ASN A 145 -11.65 9.14 9.85
N ALA A 146 -11.11 8.14 9.16
CA ALA A 146 -11.61 6.77 9.13
C ALA A 146 -11.14 5.90 10.33
N GLY A 147 -10.34 6.46 11.25
CA GLY A 147 -9.84 5.76 12.45
C GLY A 147 -8.64 4.85 12.20
N THR A 148 -7.92 5.07 11.09
CA THR A 148 -6.70 4.33 10.73
C THR A 148 -5.57 5.31 10.34
N PHE A 149 -4.56 4.84 9.64
CA PHE A 149 -3.49 5.65 9.07
C PHE A 149 -3.16 5.15 7.66
N LEU A 150 -2.43 5.96 6.91
CA LEU A 150 -1.91 5.59 5.60
C LEU A 150 -0.45 5.14 5.77
N ILE A 151 -0.02 4.17 5.02
CA ILE A 151 1.38 3.76 4.95
C ILE A 151 1.97 4.23 3.62
N TYR A 152 3.12 4.90 3.68
CA TYR A 152 3.93 5.20 2.51
C TYR A 152 5.19 4.33 2.54
N GLU A 153 5.49 3.68 1.42
CA GLU A 153 6.61 2.76 1.26
C GLU A 153 7.63 3.34 0.26
N PRO A 154 8.82 3.73 0.70
CA PRO A 154 9.94 4.00 -0.18
C PRO A 154 10.34 2.72 -0.93
N LEU A 155 10.50 2.81 -2.25
CA LEU A 155 10.86 1.68 -3.09
C LEU A 155 12.27 1.83 -3.63
N ASN A 156 12.88 0.72 -4.06
CA ASN A 156 14.19 0.73 -4.68
C ASN A 156 14.22 1.46 -6.04
N ARG A 157 15.42 1.78 -6.51
CA ARG A 157 15.70 2.53 -7.75
C ARG A 157 15.18 1.91 -9.04
N TYR A 158 14.83 0.62 -9.01
CA TYR A 158 14.26 -0.08 -10.17
C TYR A 158 12.75 0.14 -10.30
N GLU A 159 12.09 0.63 -9.24
CA GLU A 159 10.64 0.78 -9.17
C GLU A 159 10.17 2.24 -9.14
N THR A 160 10.98 3.13 -8.53
CA THR A 160 10.73 4.58 -8.49
C THR A 160 12.04 5.38 -8.50
N ASN A 161 11.95 6.67 -8.83
CA ASN A 161 13.03 7.63 -8.68
C ASN A 161 12.65 8.82 -7.79
N LEU A 162 11.62 8.66 -6.96
CA LEU A 162 11.15 9.70 -6.04
C LEU A 162 11.89 9.59 -4.70
N PHE A 163 11.60 8.58 -3.90
CA PHE A 163 12.29 8.31 -2.63
C PHE A 163 12.75 6.86 -2.59
N ASN A 164 14.05 6.68 -2.53
CA ASN A 164 14.66 5.36 -2.47
C ASN A 164 15.27 5.08 -1.09
N ARG A 165 15.64 6.13 -0.33
CA ARG A 165 16.18 6.01 1.01
C ARG A 165 15.15 6.35 2.06
N PHE A 166 15.12 5.59 3.13
CA PHE A 166 14.17 5.74 4.23
C PHE A 166 14.28 7.13 4.90
N GLY A 167 15.52 7.60 5.14
CA GLY A 167 15.76 8.92 5.74
C GLY A 167 15.21 10.08 4.91
N GLU A 168 15.37 10.04 3.58
CA GLU A 168 14.82 11.06 2.68
C GLU A 168 13.28 11.07 2.71
N ALA A 169 12.67 9.89 2.78
CA ALA A 169 11.22 9.78 2.91
C ALA A 169 10.70 10.27 4.26
N CYS A 170 11.46 10.06 5.36
CA CYS A 170 11.15 10.65 6.67
C CYS A 170 11.13 12.18 6.59
N GLU A 171 12.19 12.78 6.07
CA GLU A 171 12.29 14.24 5.94
C GLU A 171 11.15 14.82 5.08
N PHE A 172 10.78 14.10 4.03
CA PHE A 172 9.66 14.50 3.18
C PHE A 172 8.33 14.45 3.95
N LEU A 173 8.03 13.35 4.66
CA LEU A 173 6.80 13.24 5.44
C LEU A 173 6.74 14.30 6.56
N ASP A 174 7.86 14.59 7.22
CA ASP A 174 7.95 15.63 8.25
C ASP A 174 7.67 17.03 7.71
N SER A 175 7.84 17.25 6.40
CA SER A 175 7.53 18.51 5.73
C SER A 175 6.05 18.68 5.39
N LEU A 176 5.25 17.61 5.46
CA LEU A 176 3.83 17.64 5.12
C LEU A 176 2.96 18.11 6.29
N ASN A 177 1.79 18.67 5.98
CA ASN A 177 0.82 19.15 6.97
C ASN A 177 -0.15 18.04 7.42
N THR A 178 0.34 16.82 7.59
CA THR A 178 -0.46 15.69 8.09
C THR A 178 0.34 14.82 9.04
N THR A 179 -0.34 14.20 9.99
CA THR A 179 0.21 13.14 10.84
C THR A 179 -0.46 11.79 10.55
N GLY A 180 -1.22 11.72 9.47
CA GLY A 180 -1.99 10.53 9.08
C GLY A 180 -1.21 9.53 8.22
N VAL A 181 0.07 9.79 7.96
CA VAL A 181 0.94 8.93 7.14
C VAL A 181 2.09 8.40 7.98
N SER A 182 2.36 7.11 7.86
CA SER A 182 3.53 6.44 8.46
C SER A 182 4.38 5.79 7.36
N LEU A 183 5.65 5.46 7.66
CA LEU A 183 6.53 4.76 6.72
C LEU A 183 6.53 3.25 6.95
N LEU A 184 6.67 2.51 5.85
CA LEU A 184 7.02 1.09 5.85
C LEU A 184 8.53 0.97 5.57
N ALA A 185 9.25 0.31 6.47
CA ALA A 185 10.64 -0.06 6.28
C ALA A 185 10.70 -1.47 5.65
N ASP A 186 10.70 -1.55 4.32
CA ASP A 186 10.85 -2.81 3.62
C ASP A 186 12.34 -3.16 3.48
N LEU A 187 12.77 -4.22 4.15
CA LEU A 187 14.16 -4.66 4.15
C LEU A 187 14.66 -5.07 2.76
N PHE A 188 13.78 -5.50 1.85
CA PHE A 188 14.16 -5.79 0.47
C PHE A 188 14.59 -4.51 -0.27
N HIS A 189 13.80 -3.44 -0.15
CA HIS A 189 14.13 -2.16 -0.75
C HIS A 189 15.34 -1.51 -0.06
N MET A 190 15.37 -1.52 1.27
CA MET A 190 16.47 -0.96 2.07
C MET A 190 17.80 -1.67 1.78
N ASN A 191 17.81 -2.99 1.61
CA ASN A 191 19.03 -3.73 1.28
C ASN A 191 19.65 -3.34 -0.08
N ILE A 192 18.87 -2.76 -0.99
CA ILE A 192 19.36 -2.26 -2.29
C ILE A 192 19.88 -0.82 -2.17
N GLU A 193 19.28 -0.01 -1.30
CA GLU A 193 19.44 1.45 -1.31
C GLU A 193 20.23 2.00 -0.12
N GLU A 194 20.14 1.37 1.04
CA GLU A 194 20.82 1.86 2.24
C GLU A 194 22.26 1.34 2.33
N GLU A 195 23.12 2.14 2.97
CA GLU A 195 24.51 1.73 3.24
C GLU A 195 24.59 0.81 4.45
N ASP A 196 23.69 0.99 5.42
CA ASP A 196 23.56 0.20 6.63
C ASP A 196 22.07 0.15 7.00
N ILE A 197 21.55 -1.04 7.26
CA ILE A 197 20.16 -1.29 7.65
C ILE A 197 20.03 -1.74 9.12
N ALA A 198 21.12 -1.74 9.88
CA ALA A 198 21.19 -2.13 11.30
C ALA A 198 21.07 -0.94 12.24
#